data_7d83e47afd9aca57bba085efb871bf46
#
_entry.id   7d83e47afd9aca57bba085efb871bf46
#
_cell.length_a   1.000
_cell.length_b   1.000
_cell.length_c   1.000
_cell.angle_alpha   90.00
_cell.angle_beta   90.00
_cell.angle_gamma   90.00
#
_symmetry.space_group_name_H-M   'P 1'
#
loop_
_entity.id
_entity.type
_entity.pdbx_description
1 polymer ?
#
loop_
_entity_poly.entity_id
_entity_poly.type
_entity_poly.pdbx_seq_one_letter_code
_entity_poly.pdbx_strand_id
1 'polypeptide(L)'
;PSSKEAAFFDTGADGQPMLVFAASHGLRVKQIFITHTHTDHILDLDRLVKATGAHAWVCEKEPLPNAESFSPGRAFQIGGLTVETRLSSGHAAGGVTFFIPGLSQPVAIVGDSMFAGSMGGGMVSYADALRNNREQILTLPDATIICSGHGPLTTVGEQKHANPFFTA
;
A
#
# COMPACT_ATOMS: atom_id res chain seq x y z
N PRO A 1 9.94 12.37 11.92
CA PRO A 1 9.90 11.56 13.12
C PRO A 1 11.29 11.44 13.74
N SER A 2 11.37 11.47 15.05
CA SER A 2 12.64 11.42 15.80
C SER A 2 13.37 10.06 15.66
N SER A 3 12.65 8.99 15.32
CA SER A 3 13.18 7.62 15.24
C SER A 3 14.08 7.36 14.04
N LYS A 4 13.98 8.15 12.97
CA LYS A 4 14.63 7.85 11.67
C LYS A 4 14.29 6.47 11.09
N GLU A 5 13.23 5.84 11.57
CA GLU A 5 12.72 4.58 11.01
C GLU A 5 11.79 4.84 9.84
N ALA A 6 11.88 3.98 8.83
CA ALA A 6 11.11 4.08 7.60
C ALA A 6 10.56 2.72 7.17
N ALA A 7 9.53 2.76 6.33
CA ALA A 7 9.07 1.61 5.57
C ALA A 7 9.02 1.94 4.08
N PHE A 8 9.20 0.91 3.26
CA PHE A 8 8.87 0.95 1.85
C PHE A 8 7.52 0.26 1.63
N PHE A 9 6.78 0.72 0.64
CA PHE A 9 5.53 0.11 0.19
C PHE A 9 5.68 -0.23 -1.28
N ASP A 10 5.53 -1.51 -1.59
CA ASP A 10 5.89 -2.14 -2.83
C ASP A 10 7.36 -1.90 -3.21
N THR A 11 7.86 -2.56 -4.19
CA THR A 11 9.28 -2.45 -4.57
C THR A 11 9.46 -2.00 -6.02
N GLY A 12 8.40 -2.12 -6.80
CA GLY A 12 8.45 -1.81 -8.22
C GLY A 12 9.44 -2.67 -8.99
N ALA A 13 9.84 -2.20 -10.15
CA ALA A 13 10.83 -2.81 -11.01
C ALA A 13 12.26 -2.30 -10.72
N ASP A 14 12.40 -1.13 -10.08
CA ASP A 14 13.68 -0.56 -9.64
C ASP A 14 13.49 0.24 -8.35
N GLY A 15 13.89 -0.33 -7.23
CA GLY A 15 13.88 0.31 -5.91
C GLY A 15 15.09 1.19 -5.62
N GLN A 16 16.01 1.40 -6.57
CA GLN A 16 17.19 2.23 -6.36
C GLN A 16 16.88 3.66 -5.91
N PRO A 17 15.88 4.37 -6.48
CA PRO A 17 15.50 5.69 -5.99
C PRO A 17 15.08 5.69 -4.50
N MET A 18 14.42 4.64 -4.03
CA MET A 18 14.01 4.49 -2.63
C MET A 18 15.22 4.34 -1.70
N LEU A 19 16.22 3.53 -2.11
CA LEU A 19 17.47 3.36 -1.36
C LEU A 19 18.27 4.66 -1.29
N VAL A 20 18.39 5.37 -2.41
CA VAL A 20 19.09 6.66 -2.47
C VAL A 20 18.39 7.68 -1.57
N PHE A 21 17.06 7.76 -1.62
CA PHE A 21 16.29 8.66 -0.76
C PHE A 21 16.48 8.33 0.73
N ALA A 22 16.37 7.06 1.10
CA ALA A 22 16.55 6.64 2.49
C ALA A 22 17.97 6.98 3.00
N ALA A 23 18.99 6.69 2.21
CA ALA A 23 20.37 6.97 2.55
C ALA A 23 20.64 8.49 2.70
N SER A 24 20.18 9.31 1.74
CA SER A 24 20.39 10.76 1.77
C SER A 24 19.73 11.46 2.96
N HIS A 25 18.65 10.87 3.52
CA HIS A 25 17.94 11.40 4.69
C HIS A 25 18.33 10.70 6.01
N GLY A 26 19.29 9.78 5.98
CA GLY A 26 19.72 9.00 7.14
C GLY A 26 18.58 8.15 7.74
N LEU A 27 17.70 7.62 6.88
CA LEU A 27 16.59 6.78 7.29
C LEU A 27 17.02 5.32 7.36
N ARG A 28 16.49 4.60 8.34
CA ARG A 28 16.68 3.16 8.52
C ARG A 28 15.40 2.45 8.09
N VAL A 29 15.42 1.81 6.95
CA VAL A 29 14.29 1.02 6.47
C VAL A 29 14.17 -0.24 7.33
N LYS A 30 13.05 -0.40 8.03
CA LYS A 30 12.78 -1.51 8.94
C LYS A 30 11.77 -2.50 8.38
N GLN A 31 10.87 -2.02 7.54
CA GLN A 31 9.77 -2.78 7.01
C GLN A 31 9.64 -2.53 5.51
N ILE A 32 9.26 -3.56 4.78
CA ILE A 32 8.81 -3.49 3.39
C ILE A 32 7.43 -4.13 3.35
N PHE A 33 6.42 -3.40 2.93
CA PHE A 33 5.05 -3.87 2.83
C PHE A 33 4.65 -4.05 1.38
N ILE A 34 4.05 -5.18 1.05
CA ILE A 34 3.59 -5.51 -0.29
C ILE A 34 2.07 -5.41 -0.33
N THR A 35 1.56 -4.53 -1.21
CA THR A 35 0.12 -4.34 -1.39
C THR A 35 -0.53 -5.56 -2.04
N HIS A 36 0.12 -6.15 -3.03
CA HIS A 36 -0.26 -7.38 -3.72
C HIS A 36 0.92 -7.92 -4.54
N THR A 37 0.81 -9.14 -5.07
CA THR A 37 1.97 -9.86 -5.61
C THR A 37 2.11 -9.84 -7.13
N HIS A 38 1.51 -8.89 -7.83
CA HIS A 38 1.81 -8.69 -9.23
C HIS A 38 3.28 -8.29 -9.43
N THR A 39 3.87 -8.73 -10.54
CA THR A 39 5.32 -8.68 -10.77
C THR A 39 5.89 -7.26 -10.64
N ASP A 40 5.19 -6.27 -11.14
CA ASP A 40 5.60 -4.87 -11.12
C ASP A 40 5.57 -4.23 -9.71
N HIS A 41 5.02 -4.92 -8.71
CA HIS A 41 5.05 -4.50 -7.29
C HIS A 41 6.15 -5.19 -6.49
N ILE A 42 6.65 -6.34 -6.95
CA ILE A 42 7.56 -7.19 -6.17
C ILE A 42 8.92 -7.48 -6.84
N LEU A 43 9.13 -7.02 -8.07
CA LEU A 43 10.28 -7.45 -8.88
C LEU A 43 11.63 -7.21 -8.17
N ASP A 44 11.73 -6.12 -7.42
CA ASP A 44 12.98 -5.73 -6.75
C ASP A 44 13.02 -6.07 -5.24
N LEU A 45 12.07 -6.88 -4.76
CA LEU A 45 11.91 -7.18 -3.33
C LEU A 45 13.18 -7.78 -2.72
N ASP A 46 13.74 -8.82 -3.34
CA ASP A 46 14.92 -9.53 -2.82
C ASP A 46 16.12 -8.60 -2.67
N ARG A 47 16.33 -7.73 -3.66
CA ARG A 47 17.42 -6.75 -3.64
C ARG A 47 17.22 -5.74 -2.51
N LEU A 48 16.00 -5.22 -2.32
CA LEU A 48 15.71 -4.26 -1.26
C LEU A 48 15.81 -4.87 0.13
N VAL A 49 15.31 -6.10 0.32
CA VAL A 49 15.48 -6.85 1.57
C VAL A 49 16.96 -7.03 1.89
N LYS A 50 17.75 -7.48 0.91
CA LYS A 50 19.19 -7.67 1.08
C LYS A 50 19.93 -6.36 1.39
N ALA A 51 19.57 -5.28 0.72
CA ALA A 51 20.22 -3.99 0.88
C ALA A 51 19.91 -3.30 2.21
N THR A 52 18.70 -3.49 2.76
CA THR A 52 18.23 -2.78 3.96
C THR A 52 18.25 -3.63 5.22
N GLY A 53 18.18 -4.96 5.09
CA GLY A 53 17.92 -5.89 6.20
C GLY A 53 16.50 -5.76 6.77
N ALA A 54 15.58 -5.13 6.04
CA ALA A 54 14.20 -4.93 6.47
C ALA A 54 13.38 -6.22 6.42
N HIS A 55 12.39 -6.34 7.32
CA HIS A 55 11.39 -7.39 7.24
C HIS A 55 10.39 -7.07 6.12
N ALA A 56 10.15 -8.03 5.24
CA ALA A 56 9.14 -7.93 4.20
C ALA A 56 7.83 -8.60 4.66
N TRP A 57 6.71 -7.96 4.36
CA TRP A 57 5.38 -8.40 4.77
C TRP A 57 4.44 -8.49 3.58
N VAL A 58 3.69 -9.58 3.50
CA VAL A 58 2.70 -9.83 2.46
C VAL A 58 1.43 -10.43 3.06
N CYS A 59 0.28 -10.18 2.43
CA CYS A 59 -0.96 -10.81 2.85
C CYS A 59 -0.88 -12.34 2.77
N GLU A 60 -1.39 -13.05 3.78
CA GLU A 60 -1.41 -14.52 3.84
C GLU A 60 -2.11 -15.19 2.66
N LYS A 61 -2.97 -14.45 1.94
CA LYS A 61 -3.66 -14.95 0.74
C LYS A 61 -2.79 -14.96 -0.52
N GLU A 62 -1.64 -14.31 -0.48
CA GLU A 62 -0.66 -14.25 -1.58
C GLU A 62 0.76 -14.39 -1.01
N PRO A 63 1.11 -15.53 -0.39
CA PRO A 63 2.40 -15.69 0.27
C PRO A 63 3.57 -15.63 -0.71
N LEU A 64 4.68 -15.04 -0.26
CA LEU A 64 5.95 -14.98 -0.99
C LEU A 64 7.04 -15.68 -0.18
N PRO A 65 8.01 -16.37 -0.84
CA PRO A 65 9.07 -17.10 -0.15
C PRO A 65 9.94 -16.22 0.77
N ASN A 66 10.13 -14.95 0.39
CA ASN A 66 11.04 -14.00 1.06
C ASN A 66 10.29 -12.90 1.83
N ALA A 67 9.04 -13.14 2.19
CA ALA A 67 8.23 -12.24 3.00
C ALA A 67 7.45 -13.01 4.07
N GLU A 68 7.29 -12.40 5.23
CA GLU A 68 6.42 -12.94 6.28
C GLU A 68 4.95 -12.65 5.95
N SER A 69 4.11 -13.65 6.18
CA SER A 69 2.67 -13.49 5.93
C SER A 69 1.97 -12.85 7.12
N PHE A 70 0.95 -12.02 6.83
CA PHE A 70 0.07 -11.47 7.84
C PHE A 70 -1.40 -11.56 7.42
N SER A 71 -2.29 -11.62 8.42
CA SER A 71 -3.74 -11.52 8.20
C SER A 71 -4.16 -10.04 8.18
N PRO A 72 -4.97 -9.60 7.20
CA PRO A 72 -5.55 -8.25 7.18
C PRO A 72 -6.27 -7.90 8.48
N GLY A 73 -6.20 -6.63 8.89
CA GLY A 73 -6.64 -6.15 10.22
C GLY A 73 -5.51 -6.06 11.24
N ARG A 74 -4.33 -6.61 10.92
CA ARG A 74 -3.12 -6.40 11.73
C ARG A 74 -2.66 -4.94 11.62
N ALA A 75 -2.18 -4.38 12.75
CA ALA A 75 -1.47 -3.10 12.76
C ALA A 75 0.03 -3.30 12.99
N PHE A 76 0.83 -2.46 12.34
CA PHE A 76 2.28 -2.43 12.49
C PHE A 76 2.74 -1.09 13.06
N GLN A 77 3.90 -1.09 13.71
CA GLN A 77 4.52 0.13 14.23
C GLN A 77 5.80 0.45 13.46
N ILE A 78 5.96 1.71 13.06
CA ILE A 78 7.17 2.23 12.41
C ILE A 78 7.54 3.53 13.08
N GLY A 79 8.54 3.48 13.95
CA GLY A 79 8.82 4.62 14.82
C GLY A 79 7.60 4.97 15.66
N GLY A 80 7.12 6.19 15.54
CA GLY A 80 5.91 6.66 16.22
C GLY A 80 4.62 6.56 15.39
N LEU A 81 4.64 5.89 14.25
CA LEU A 81 3.49 5.77 13.36
C LEU A 81 2.88 4.37 13.42
N THR A 82 1.56 4.32 13.40
CA THR A 82 0.79 3.08 13.21
C THR A 82 0.42 2.93 11.74
N VAL A 83 0.63 1.73 11.20
CA VAL A 83 0.18 1.32 9.87
C VAL A 83 -0.92 0.27 10.05
N GLU A 84 -2.14 0.65 9.75
CA GLU A 84 -3.30 -0.24 9.77
C GLU A 84 -3.43 -0.96 8.43
N THR A 85 -3.82 -2.23 8.45
CA THR A 85 -4.04 -3.00 7.21
C THR A 85 -5.51 -3.31 7.02
N ARG A 86 -6.00 -3.15 5.79
CA ARG A 86 -7.38 -3.42 5.40
C ARG A 86 -7.39 -4.30 4.15
N LEU A 87 -8.18 -5.37 4.14
CA LEU A 87 -8.32 -6.21 2.96
C LEU A 87 -9.03 -5.43 1.85
N SER A 88 -8.36 -5.20 0.75
CA SER A 88 -8.91 -4.55 -0.46
C SER A 88 -8.82 -5.47 -1.68
N SER A 89 -9.12 -6.76 -1.48
CA SER A 89 -9.09 -7.78 -2.54
C SER A 89 -10.11 -7.52 -3.65
N GLY A 90 -9.85 -8.14 -4.80
CA GLY A 90 -10.69 -8.05 -6.00
C GLY A 90 -9.84 -7.86 -7.26
N HIS A 91 -8.90 -6.93 -7.26
CA HIS A 91 -7.83 -6.87 -8.24
C HIS A 91 -6.87 -8.06 -8.05
N ALA A 92 -6.42 -8.28 -6.84
CA ALA A 92 -5.62 -9.42 -6.40
C ALA A 92 -6.31 -10.12 -5.21
N ALA A 93 -6.02 -11.39 -4.98
CA ALA A 93 -6.66 -12.18 -3.91
C ALA A 93 -6.27 -11.67 -2.51
N GLY A 94 -5.02 -11.27 -2.36
CA GLY A 94 -4.43 -10.73 -1.13
C GLY A 94 -4.23 -9.21 -1.16
N GLY A 95 -4.93 -8.49 -2.03
CA GLY A 95 -4.83 -7.04 -2.11
C GLY A 95 -5.10 -6.37 -0.75
N VAL A 96 -4.17 -5.53 -0.30
CA VAL A 96 -4.22 -4.85 1.00
C VAL A 96 -3.98 -3.36 0.85
N THR A 97 -4.82 -2.58 1.51
CA THR A 97 -4.60 -1.15 1.75
C THR A 97 -3.89 -0.95 3.08
N PHE A 98 -2.79 -0.18 3.07
CA PHE A 98 -2.07 0.26 4.26
C PHE A 98 -2.47 1.69 4.59
N PHE A 99 -3.10 1.90 5.74
CA PHE A 99 -3.57 3.20 6.19
C PHE A 99 -2.71 3.74 7.33
N ILE A 100 -2.23 4.98 7.21
CA ILE A 100 -1.40 5.66 8.18
C ILE A 100 -2.14 6.92 8.68
N PRO A 101 -2.91 6.83 9.78
CA PRO A 101 -3.72 7.95 10.29
C PRO A 101 -2.90 9.02 11.00
N GLY A 102 -1.72 8.68 11.52
CA GLY A 102 -0.93 9.52 12.44
C GLY A 102 -0.06 10.60 11.80
N LEU A 103 -0.19 10.82 10.50
CA LEU A 103 0.48 11.90 9.79
C LEU A 103 -0.35 13.20 9.84
N SER A 104 0.29 14.36 9.55
CA SER A 104 -0.43 15.65 9.47
C SER A 104 -1.58 15.61 8.48
N GLN A 105 -1.44 14.86 7.41
CA GLN A 105 -2.50 14.44 6.50
C GLN A 105 -2.44 12.91 6.41
N PRO A 106 -3.54 12.19 6.69
CA PRO A 106 -3.56 10.73 6.63
C PRO A 106 -3.21 10.23 5.22
N VAL A 107 -2.57 9.07 5.15
CA VAL A 107 -2.14 8.45 3.88
C VAL A 107 -2.67 7.02 3.81
N ALA A 108 -3.16 6.63 2.65
CA ALA A 108 -3.53 5.26 2.32
C ALA A 108 -2.74 4.80 1.07
N ILE A 109 -1.93 3.75 1.22
CA ILE A 109 -1.26 3.09 0.11
C ILE A 109 -2.17 1.93 -0.31
N VAL A 110 -2.73 2.02 -1.50
CA VAL A 110 -3.84 1.16 -1.92
C VAL A 110 -3.46 0.14 -3.01
N GLY A 111 -2.21 0.18 -3.48
CA GLY A 111 -1.79 -0.62 -4.63
C GLY A 111 -2.72 -0.37 -5.82
N ASP A 112 -3.13 -1.43 -6.47
CA ASP A 112 -4.00 -1.37 -7.65
C ASP A 112 -5.50 -1.52 -7.33
N SER A 113 -5.89 -1.28 -6.06
CA SER A 113 -7.32 -1.29 -5.72
C SER A 113 -8.04 -0.07 -6.29
N MET A 114 -7.42 1.12 -6.22
CA MET A 114 -8.01 2.38 -6.66
C MET A 114 -6.97 3.30 -7.32
N PHE A 115 -7.39 4.03 -8.33
CA PHE A 115 -6.61 5.05 -9.02
C PHE A 115 -7.36 6.38 -9.05
N ALA A 116 -6.67 7.47 -9.40
CA ALA A 116 -7.32 8.74 -9.65
C ALA A 116 -8.31 8.65 -10.82
N GLY A 117 -9.61 8.72 -10.54
CA GLY A 117 -10.69 8.61 -11.51
C GLY A 117 -10.93 7.19 -12.05
N SER A 118 -10.36 6.15 -11.45
CA SER A 118 -10.52 4.76 -11.91
C SER A 118 -10.36 3.78 -10.74
N MET A 119 -10.38 2.49 -11.06
CA MET A 119 -10.03 1.41 -10.14
C MET A 119 -9.28 0.31 -10.88
N GLY A 120 -8.54 -0.50 -10.16
CA GLY A 120 -7.91 -1.69 -10.72
C GLY A 120 -8.92 -2.68 -11.29
N GLY A 121 -8.53 -3.37 -12.36
CA GLY A 121 -9.38 -4.41 -12.94
C GLY A 121 -9.72 -5.47 -11.90
N GLY A 122 -10.95 -5.92 -11.86
CA GLY A 122 -11.40 -7.00 -10.98
C GLY A 122 -10.95 -8.38 -11.50
N MET A 123 -9.64 -8.57 -11.58
CA MET A 123 -9.04 -9.79 -12.19
C MET A 123 -9.40 -11.05 -11.41
N VAL A 124 -9.56 -10.95 -10.08
CA VAL A 124 -10.01 -12.04 -9.21
C VAL A 124 -11.53 -11.97 -9.03
N SER A 125 -12.07 -10.78 -8.72
CA SER A 125 -13.49 -10.55 -8.51
C SER A 125 -13.83 -9.08 -8.66
N TYR A 126 -14.54 -8.72 -9.71
CA TYR A 126 -15.00 -7.35 -9.93
C TYR A 126 -15.96 -6.86 -8.83
N ALA A 127 -16.87 -7.75 -8.40
CA ALA A 127 -17.82 -7.42 -7.33
C ALA A 127 -17.13 -7.15 -6.01
N ASP A 128 -16.09 -7.94 -5.67
CA ASP A 128 -15.30 -7.73 -4.47
C ASP A 128 -14.45 -6.46 -4.58
N ALA A 129 -13.88 -6.17 -5.74
CA ALA A 129 -13.13 -4.95 -5.97
C ALA A 129 -14.02 -3.71 -5.70
N LEU A 130 -15.23 -3.65 -6.27
CA LEU A 130 -16.17 -2.56 -6.03
C LEU A 130 -16.56 -2.46 -4.56
N ARG A 131 -16.93 -3.58 -3.93
CA ARG A 131 -17.34 -3.62 -2.53
C ARG A 131 -16.21 -3.16 -1.61
N ASN A 132 -15.03 -3.75 -1.76
CA ASN A 132 -13.90 -3.47 -0.88
C ASN A 132 -13.38 -2.03 -1.04
N ASN A 133 -13.40 -1.46 -2.25
CA ASN A 133 -13.09 -0.04 -2.43
C ASN A 133 -14.07 0.84 -1.64
N ARG A 134 -15.38 0.55 -1.71
CA ARG A 134 -16.39 1.30 -0.96
C ARG A 134 -16.23 1.16 0.56
N GLU A 135 -16.00 -0.06 1.04
CA GLU A 135 -16.00 -0.37 2.48
C GLU A 135 -14.65 -0.11 3.16
N GLN A 136 -13.52 -0.28 2.46
CA GLN A 136 -12.20 -0.24 3.08
C GLN A 136 -11.42 1.05 2.76
N ILE A 137 -11.67 1.66 1.60
CA ILE A 137 -10.94 2.85 1.16
C ILE A 137 -11.82 4.10 1.25
N LEU A 138 -13.01 4.08 0.64
CA LEU A 138 -13.88 5.27 0.63
C LEU A 138 -14.54 5.57 1.98
N THR A 139 -14.40 4.72 2.98
CA THR A 139 -14.78 5.01 4.38
C THR A 139 -13.73 5.79 5.16
N LEU A 140 -12.53 5.93 4.62
CA LEU A 140 -11.47 6.75 5.22
C LEU A 140 -11.84 8.25 5.20
N PRO A 141 -11.20 9.08 6.04
CA PRO A 141 -11.43 10.53 6.04
C PRO A 141 -11.17 11.14 4.65
N ASP A 142 -11.98 12.09 4.24
CA ASP A 142 -11.91 12.70 2.89
C ASP A 142 -10.54 13.31 2.57
N ALA A 143 -9.85 13.87 3.57
CA ALA A 143 -8.52 14.45 3.42
C ALA A 143 -7.40 13.38 3.25
N THR A 144 -7.70 12.08 3.34
CA THR A 144 -6.70 11.03 3.19
C THR A 144 -6.12 11.03 1.78
N ILE A 145 -4.80 11.16 1.69
CA ILE A 145 -4.08 11.00 0.41
C ILE A 145 -4.11 9.52 0.02
N ILE A 146 -4.50 9.25 -1.20
CA ILE A 146 -4.41 7.92 -1.81
C ILE A 146 -3.13 7.84 -2.65
N CYS A 147 -2.28 6.89 -2.30
CA CYS A 147 -1.10 6.49 -3.06
C CYS A 147 -1.42 5.18 -3.78
N SER A 148 -1.72 5.28 -5.06
CA SER A 148 -1.99 4.13 -5.93
C SER A 148 -0.69 3.52 -6.46
N GLY A 149 -0.74 2.26 -6.91
CA GLY A 149 0.38 1.61 -7.60
C GLY A 149 0.77 2.32 -8.89
N HIS A 150 -0.21 2.85 -9.59
CA HIS A 150 0.00 3.57 -10.86
C HIS A 150 -0.77 4.90 -10.88
N GLY A 151 -0.26 5.86 -11.65
CA GLY A 151 -0.90 7.16 -11.85
C GLY A 151 -0.59 8.19 -10.77
N PRO A 152 -1.29 9.32 -10.78
CA PRO A 152 -1.06 10.41 -9.84
C PRO A 152 -1.68 10.13 -8.46
N LEU A 153 -1.19 10.85 -7.46
CA LEU A 153 -1.82 10.91 -6.15
C LEU A 153 -3.22 11.55 -6.27
N THR A 154 -4.12 11.15 -5.37
CA THR A 154 -5.45 11.70 -5.23
C THR A 154 -5.88 11.69 -3.77
N THR A 155 -7.14 12.01 -3.47
CA THR A 155 -7.70 11.94 -2.13
C THR A 155 -8.97 11.09 -2.09
N VAL A 156 -9.31 10.60 -0.90
CA VAL A 156 -10.57 9.87 -0.69
C VAL A 156 -11.77 10.75 -1.07
N GLY A 157 -11.75 12.03 -0.70
CA GLY A 157 -12.83 12.97 -1.04
C GLY A 157 -13.01 13.15 -2.54
N GLU A 158 -11.91 13.32 -3.30
CA GLU A 158 -11.97 13.40 -4.76
C GLU A 158 -12.56 12.12 -5.37
N GLN A 159 -12.16 10.95 -4.89
CA GLN A 159 -12.67 9.70 -5.44
C GLN A 159 -14.14 9.44 -5.09
N LYS A 160 -14.62 9.87 -3.94
CA LYS A 160 -16.05 9.84 -3.59
C LYS A 160 -16.90 10.66 -4.54
N HIS A 161 -16.37 11.82 -4.96
CA HIS A 161 -17.15 12.80 -5.73
C HIS A 161 -16.98 12.70 -7.24
N ALA A 162 -15.84 12.19 -7.73
CA ALA A 162 -15.51 12.27 -9.15
C ALA A 162 -15.16 10.92 -9.80
N ASN A 163 -14.98 9.84 -9.03
CA ASN A 163 -14.63 8.55 -9.61
C ASN A 163 -15.87 7.87 -10.20
N PRO A 164 -15.94 7.63 -11.52
CA PRO A 164 -17.13 7.12 -12.19
C PRO A 164 -17.57 5.70 -11.74
N PHE A 165 -16.70 4.94 -11.09
CA PHE A 165 -17.03 3.63 -10.54
C PHE A 165 -17.80 3.72 -9.21
N PHE A 166 -17.81 4.89 -8.56
CA PHE A 166 -18.35 5.04 -7.20
C PHE A 166 -19.38 6.16 -7.06
N THR A 167 -19.55 7.00 -8.07
CA THR A 167 -20.48 8.15 -8.06
C THR A 167 -21.86 7.87 -8.66
N ALA A 168 -22.13 6.64 -9.09
CA ALA A 168 -23.44 6.23 -9.64
C ALA A 168 -24.36 5.65 -8.57
#